data_980db53254e2d752bfc3ca10fe36fb63
#
_entry.id   980db53254e2d752bfc3ca10fe36fb63
#
_cell.length_a   1.000
_cell.length_b   1.000
_cell.length_c   1.000
_cell.angle_alpha   90.00
_cell.angle_beta   90.00
_cell.angle_gamma   90.00
#
_symmetry.space_group_name_H-M   'P 1'
#
loop_
_entity.id
_entity.type
_entity.pdbx_description
1 polymer ?
#
loop_
_entity_poly.entity_id
_entity_poly.type
_entity_poly.pdbx_seq_one_letter_code
_entity_poly.pdbx_strand_id
1 'polypeptide(L)'
;MLKLTSINEDSFNNDEHLIETLESVNINAIVISSIDEIEKELHNDLLFIHVSSQSNIYFHRYLDNYNNSSPPIIAIINQNEINKISLDLIPDNFIILPCSNQEIILRSIKLVNNHKKTKDNSIINIGSLQINISNFEVLLNKTPITLRFKEYELLVLMASSPGKVFSRNMLLKKIWGYDY
;
A
#
# COMPACT_ATOMS: atom_id res chain seq x y z
N MET A 1 -21.26 -10.80 -2.07
CA MET A 1 -22.16 -10.76 -0.91
C MET A 1 -21.31 -10.37 0.28
N LEU A 2 -21.23 -9.06 0.55
CA LEU A 2 -20.41 -8.46 1.60
C LEU A 2 -20.97 -8.83 2.97
N LYS A 3 -20.15 -9.43 3.83
CA LYS A 3 -20.46 -9.63 5.24
C LYS A 3 -19.83 -8.49 6.03
N LEU A 4 -20.64 -7.53 6.43
CA LEU A 4 -20.30 -6.50 7.38
C LEU A 4 -20.39 -7.08 8.79
N THR A 5 -19.28 -7.08 9.52
CA THR A 5 -19.27 -7.41 10.95
C THR A 5 -19.24 -6.11 11.74
N SER A 6 -20.32 -5.81 12.42
CA SER A 6 -20.67 -4.54 13.04
C SER A 6 -19.91 -4.21 14.33
N ILE A 7 -19.51 -2.96 14.47
CA ILE A 7 -19.35 -2.31 15.78
C ILE A 7 -19.99 -0.91 15.69
N ASN A 8 -21.11 -0.73 16.41
CA ASN A 8 -21.98 0.44 16.56
C ASN A 8 -22.95 0.73 15.40
N GLU A 9 -24.25 0.52 15.70
CA GLU A 9 -25.38 0.70 14.79
C GLU A 9 -25.52 2.11 14.17
N ASP A 10 -24.95 3.15 14.76
CA ASP A 10 -25.05 4.55 14.28
C ASP A 10 -24.01 4.91 13.20
N SER A 11 -22.91 4.14 13.04
CA SER A 11 -21.93 4.33 11.97
C SER A 11 -22.26 3.49 10.72
N PHE A 12 -23.05 2.47 10.85
CA PHE A 12 -23.31 1.43 9.86
C PHE A 12 -24.00 1.93 8.58
N ASN A 13 -24.96 2.83 8.68
CA ASN A 13 -25.66 3.38 7.51
C ASN A 13 -24.77 4.25 6.60
N ASN A 14 -23.68 4.81 7.14
CA ASN A 14 -22.71 5.60 6.36
C ASN A 14 -21.71 4.71 5.60
N ASP A 15 -21.37 3.55 6.13
CA ASP A 15 -20.36 2.67 5.55
C ASP A 15 -20.87 1.95 4.30
N GLU A 16 -22.13 1.47 4.28
CA GLU A 16 -22.74 0.85 3.10
C GLU A 16 -22.83 1.84 1.92
N HIS A 17 -23.34 3.02 2.16
CA HIS A 17 -23.44 4.05 1.13
C HIS A 17 -22.07 4.50 0.62
N LEU A 18 -21.06 4.51 1.48
CA LEU A 18 -19.67 4.78 1.10
C LEU A 18 -19.14 3.71 0.14
N ILE A 19 -19.33 2.43 0.48
CA ILE A 19 -18.88 1.30 -0.35
C ILE A 19 -19.57 1.32 -1.72
N GLU A 20 -20.89 1.46 -1.77
CA GLU A 20 -21.65 1.56 -3.02
C GLU A 20 -21.15 2.71 -3.91
N THR A 21 -20.83 3.85 -3.29
CA THR A 21 -20.33 5.02 -4.01
C THR A 21 -18.94 4.75 -4.60
N LEU A 22 -18.06 4.05 -3.90
CA LEU A 22 -16.73 3.69 -4.39
C LEU A 22 -16.79 2.61 -5.49
N GLU A 23 -17.70 1.66 -5.38
CA GLU A 23 -17.96 0.67 -6.43
C GLU A 23 -18.42 1.33 -7.75
N SER A 24 -19.21 2.41 -7.65
CA SER A 24 -19.66 3.17 -8.83
C SER A 24 -18.50 3.80 -9.63
N VAL A 25 -17.34 4.02 -9.01
CA VAL A 25 -16.12 4.52 -9.64
C VAL A 25 -15.06 3.42 -9.84
N ASN A 26 -15.48 2.14 -9.81
CA ASN A 26 -14.62 0.97 -9.98
C ASN A 26 -13.48 0.85 -8.93
N ILE A 27 -13.75 1.23 -7.69
CA ILE A 27 -12.87 0.99 -6.55
C ILE A 27 -13.51 -0.09 -5.68
N ASN A 28 -12.87 -1.25 -5.60
CA ASN A 28 -13.27 -2.31 -4.71
C ASN A 28 -12.67 -2.04 -3.32
N ALA A 29 -13.49 -1.53 -2.40
CA ALA A 29 -13.08 -1.14 -1.07
C ALA A 29 -13.83 -1.93 -0.01
N ILE A 30 -13.21 -2.09 1.15
CA ILE A 30 -13.83 -2.73 2.31
C ILE A 30 -13.52 -1.94 3.58
N VAL A 31 -14.47 -1.92 4.50
CA VAL A 31 -14.28 -1.40 5.86
C VAL A 31 -13.96 -2.57 6.79
N ILE A 32 -12.83 -2.47 7.48
CA ILE A 32 -12.33 -3.51 8.37
C ILE A 32 -12.44 -3.03 9.82
N SER A 33 -13.07 -3.84 10.64
CA SER A 33 -13.24 -3.58 12.07
C SER A 33 -12.16 -4.25 12.93
N SER A 34 -11.52 -5.30 12.39
CA SER A 34 -10.50 -6.11 13.08
C SER A 34 -9.32 -6.40 12.16
N ILE A 35 -8.13 -6.39 12.73
CA ILE A 35 -6.88 -6.66 12.01
C ILE A 35 -6.78 -8.10 11.50
N ASP A 36 -7.34 -9.06 12.21
CA ASP A 36 -7.33 -10.47 11.82
C ASP A 36 -8.08 -10.73 10.49
N GLU A 37 -8.90 -9.78 10.06
CA GLU A 37 -9.62 -9.83 8.77
C GLU A 37 -8.77 -9.32 7.61
N ILE A 38 -7.76 -8.51 7.85
CA ILE A 38 -6.95 -7.86 6.81
C ILE A 38 -6.26 -8.87 5.89
N GLU A 39 -5.70 -9.94 6.47
CA GLU A 39 -4.99 -10.97 5.69
C GLU A 39 -5.89 -11.67 4.65
N LYS A 40 -7.19 -11.69 4.90
CA LYS A 40 -8.19 -12.30 4.01
C LYS A 40 -8.62 -11.36 2.88
N GLU A 41 -8.41 -10.07 3.05
CA GLU A 41 -8.98 -9.02 2.21
C GLU A 41 -7.92 -8.31 1.33
N LEU A 42 -6.77 -8.95 1.12
CA LEU A 42 -5.64 -8.42 0.33
C LEU A 42 -5.93 -8.21 -1.17
N HIS A 43 -7.09 -8.69 -1.66
CA HIS A 43 -7.47 -8.51 -3.07
C HIS A 43 -8.29 -7.24 -3.32
N ASN A 44 -8.60 -6.48 -2.30
CA ASN A 44 -9.30 -5.21 -2.47
C ASN A 44 -8.36 -4.12 -2.98
N ASP A 45 -8.91 -3.11 -3.65
CA ASP A 45 -8.16 -1.95 -4.12
C ASP A 45 -7.82 -0.98 -2.98
N LEU A 46 -8.62 -0.98 -1.90
CA LEU A 46 -8.53 -0.04 -0.79
C LEU A 46 -9.13 -0.64 0.48
N LEU A 47 -8.47 -0.39 1.61
CA LEU A 47 -8.96 -0.76 2.93
C LEU A 47 -9.31 0.49 3.73
N PHE A 48 -10.48 0.50 4.35
CA PHE A 48 -10.85 1.47 5.39
C PHE A 48 -10.75 0.82 6.76
N ILE A 49 -10.14 1.51 7.71
CA ILE A 49 -9.97 1.03 9.07
C ILE A 49 -10.45 2.08 10.04
N HIS A 50 -11.41 1.74 10.90
CA HIS A 50 -11.80 2.60 12.02
C HIS A 50 -10.71 2.61 13.09
N VAL A 51 -10.16 3.80 13.38
CA VAL A 51 -9.16 3.98 14.43
C VAL A 51 -9.82 4.65 15.63
N SER A 52 -9.77 3.95 16.76
CA SER A 52 -10.24 4.43 18.07
C SER A 52 -9.13 4.33 19.12
N SER A 53 -9.32 4.98 20.24
CA SER A 53 -8.38 4.90 21.38
C SER A 53 -8.17 3.47 21.92
N GLN A 54 -9.10 2.56 21.63
CA GLN A 54 -9.03 1.15 22.08
C GLN A 54 -8.33 0.24 21.08
N SER A 55 -8.28 0.59 19.79
CA SER A 55 -7.72 -0.25 18.72
C SER A 55 -6.21 -0.09 18.51
N ASN A 56 -5.55 0.70 19.34
CA ASN A 56 -4.18 1.17 19.16
C ASN A 56 -3.09 0.10 19.05
N ILE A 57 -3.20 -0.99 19.83
CA ILE A 57 -2.10 -1.98 19.97
C ILE A 57 -1.96 -2.86 18.71
N TYR A 58 -3.04 -3.12 18.01
CA TYR A 58 -3.08 -4.04 16.88
C TYR A 58 -2.70 -3.40 15.57
N PHE A 59 -2.91 -2.10 15.42
CA PHE A 59 -2.62 -1.37 14.20
C PHE A 59 -1.11 -1.24 13.92
N HIS A 60 -0.29 -1.03 14.93
CA HIS A 60 1.18 -1.05 14.81
C HIS A 60 1.68 -2.35 14.19
N ARG A 61 1.17 -3.48 14.70
CA ARG A 61 1.61 -4.80 14.21
C ARG A 61 1.29 -5.03 12.74
N TYR A 62 0.23 -4.43 12.25
CA TYR A 62 -0.10 -4.48 10.82
C TYR A 62 0.79 -3.56 10.00
N LEU A 63 1.04 -2.34 10.46
CA LEU A 63 1.91 -1.39 9.75
C LEU A 63 3.34 -1.94 9.64
N ASP A 64 3.84 -2.67 10.62
CA ASP A 64 5.15 -3.32 10.59
C ASP A 64 5.27 -4.39 9.48
N ASN A 65 4.16 -5.03 9.13
CA ASN A 65 4.09 -6.04 8.07
C ASN A 65 3.57 -5.47 6.73
N TYR A 66 3.19 -4.20 6.71
CA TYR A 66 2.67 -3.53 5.53
C TYR A 66 3.77 -3.36 4.48
N ASN A 67 3.53 -3.80 3.27
CA ASN A 67 4.47 -3.69 2.16
C ASN A 67 3.79 -3.12 0.91
N ASN A 68 4.57 -2.83 -0.13
CA ASN A 68 4.08 -2.26 -1.38
C ASN A 68 3.07 -3.16 -2.14
N SER A 69 2.93 -4.41 -1.74
CA SER A 69 1.94 -5.34 -2.32
C SER A 69 0.59 -5.29 -1.61
N SER A 70 0.56 -4.76 -0.38
CA SER A 70 -0.67 -4.61 0.40
C SER A 70 -1.56 -3.51 -0.18
N PRO A 71 -2.89 -3.62 -0.09
CA PRO A 71 -3.81 -2.54 -0.48
C PRO A 71 -3.54 -1.27 0.33
N PRO A 72 -3.66 -0.07 -0.24
CA PRO A 72 -3.56 1.16 0.51
C PRO A 72 -4.65 1.26 1.58
N ILE A 73 -4.35 2.00 2.65
CA ILE A 73 -5.24 2.13 3.80
C ILE A 73 -5.65 3.58 3.98
N ILE A 74 -6.93 3.79 4.31
CA ILE A 74 -7.45 5.05 4.85
C ILE A 74 -7.96 4.80 6.26
N ALA A 75 -7.40 5.48 7.25
CA ALA A 75 -7.93 5.47 8.60
C ALA A 75 -9.17 6.35 8.69
N ILE A 76 -10.24 5.84 9.29
CA ILE A 76 -11.44 6.58 9.63
C ILE A 76 -11.37 6.93 11.12
N ILE A 77 -11.42 8.22 11.42
CA ILE A 77 -11.30 8.75 12.78
C ILE A 77 -12.53 9.58 13.09
N ASN A 78 -13.21 9.29 14.19
CA ASN A 78 -14.28 10.15 14.68
C ASN A 78 -13.69 11.41 15.33
N GLN A 79 -14.28 12.56 15.05
CA GLN A 79 -13.82 13.86 15.59
C GLN A 79 -13.67 13.85 17.13
N ASN A 80 -14.52 13.12 17.83
CA ASN A 80 -14.50 12.99 19.30
C ASN A 80 -13.31 12.16 19.82
N GLU A 81 -12.65 11.40 18.95
CA GLU A 81 -11.53 10.51 19.29
C GLU A 81 -10.16 11.12 18.99
N ILE A 82 -10.08 12.19 18.20
CA ILE A 82 -8.81 12.77 17.71
C ILE A 82 -7.82 13.04 18.86
N ASN A 83 -8.31 13.63 19.96
CA ASN A 83 -7.44 13.96 21.09
C ASN A 83 -7.00 12.77 21.93
N LYS A 84 -7.52 11.57 21.64
CA LYS A 84 -7.22 10.34 22.38
C LYS A 84 -6.33 9.37 21.60
N ILE A 85 -6.12 9.63 20.30
CA ILE A 85 -5.34 8.79 19.40
C ILE A 85 -3.92 9.33 19.34
N SER A 86 -2.93 8.44 19.50
CA SER A 86 -1.52 8.81 19.29
C SER A 86 -1.25 9.05 17.81
N LEU A 87 -0.51 10.11 17.48
CA LEU A 87 -0.16 10.45 16.08
C LEU A 87 0.63 9.35 15.38
N ASP A 88 1.44 8.59 16.11
CA ASP A 88 2.23 7.47 15.58
C ASP A 88 1.36 6.31 15.06
N LEU A 89 0.05 6.33 15.40
CA LEU A 89 -0.92 5.31 15.02
C LEU A 89 -1.77 5.70 13.82
N ILE A 90 -1.64 6.93 13.35
CA ILE A 90 -2.42 7.43 12.23
C ILE A 90 -1.60 7.24 10.95
N PRO A 91 -2.06 6.44 9.98
CA PRO A 91 -1.38 6.34 8.69
C PRO A 91 -1.44 7.70 7.96
N ASP A 92 -0.56 7.89 6.99
CA ASP A 92 -0.48 9.12 6.18
C ASP A 92 -1.81 9.50 5.52
N ASN A 93 -2.68 8.51 5.30
CA ASN A 93 -4.00 8.72 4.72
C ASN A 93 -5.08 8.47 5.78
N PHE A 94 -5.78 9.52 6.15
CA PHE A 94 -6.89 9.45 7.11
C PHE A 94 -8.03 10.39 6.73
N ILE A 95 -9.20 10.10 7.27
CA ILE A 95 -10.44 10.88 7.14
C ILE A 95 -11.00 11.10 8.53
N ILE A 96 -11.42 12.34 8.81
CA ILE A 96 -12.08 12.69 10.05
C ILE A 96 -13.58 12.81 9.79
N LEU A 97 -14.39 12.03 10.51
CA LEU A 97 -15.83 12.10 10.42
C LEU A 97 -16.41 13.14 11.38
N PRO A 98 -17.44 13.91 10.95
CA PRO A 98 -18.15 13.83 9.68
C PRO A 98 -17.40 14.51 8.53
N CYS A 99 -17.38 13.88 7.35
CA CYS A 99 -16.86 14.49 6.13
C CYS A 99 -17.82 14.22 4.96
N SER A 100 -17.62 14.92 3.83
CA SER A 100 -18.47 14.74 2.66
C SER A 100 -18.11 13.47 1.88
N ASN A 101 -19.11 12.79 1.28
CA ASN A 101 -18.86 11.64 0.41
C ASN A 101 -17.92 11.99 -0.74
N GLN A 102 -18.00 13.22 -1.28
CA GLN A 102 -17.11 13.67 -2.35
C GLN A 102 -15.65 13.71 -1.90
N GLU A 103 -15.37 14.13 -0.67
CA GLU A 103 -14.01 14.14 -0.12
C GLU A 103 -13.46 12.70 -0.01
N ILE A 104 -14.26 11.79 0.50
CA ILE A 104 -13.87 10.38 0.63
C ILE A 104 -13.54 9.80 -0.74
N ILE A 105 -14.40 10.01 -1.74
CA ILE A 105 -14.19 9.51 -3.10
C ILE A 105 -12.91 10.08 -3.71
N LEU A 106 -12.69 11.39 -3.61
CA LEU A 106 -11.51 12.04 -4.18
C LEU A 106 -10.22 11.54 -3.54
N ARG A 107 -10.20 11.38 -2.20
CA ARG A 107 -9.06 10.82 -1.48
C ARG A 107 -8.80 9.38 -1.88
N SER A 108 -9.85 8.57 -1.98
CA SER A 108 -9.77 7.16 -2.38
C SER A 108 -9.22 7.00 -3.80
N ILE A 109 -9.77 7.73 -4.77
CA ILE A 109 -9.30 7.69 -6.17
C ILE A 109 -7.82 8.11 -6.24
N LYS A 110 -7.44 9.20 -5.57
CA LYS A 110 -6.06 9.69 -5.55
C LYS A 110 -5.11 8.65 -4.96
N LEU A 111 -5.49 8.04 -3.85
CA LEU A 111 -4.67 7.06 -3.16
C LEU A 111 -4.49 5.77 -3.98
N VAL A 112 -5.58 5.21 -4.50
CA VAL A 112 -5.55 4.00 -5.35
C VAL A 112 -4.72 4.23 -6.61
N ASN A 113 -4.89 5.39 -7.27
CA ASN A 113 -4.13 5.71 -8.47
C ASN A 113 -2.63 5.89 -8.17
N ASN A 114 -2.28 6.51 -7.05
CA ASN A 114 -0.88 6.64 -6.65
C ASN A 114 -0.27 5.28 -6.32
N HIS A 115 -1.03 4.43 -5.63
CA HIS A 115 -0.59 3.08 -5.29
C HIS A 115 -0.39 2.20 -6.53
N LYS A 116 -1.31 2.26 -7.50
CA LYS A 116 -1.16 1.57 -8.80
C LYS A 116 0.08 2.06 -9.55
N LYS A 117 0.32 3.37 -9.62
CA LYS A 117 1.54 3.94 -10.23
C LYS A 117 2.81 3.48 -9.52
N THR A 118 2.79 3.37 -8.19
CA THR A 118 3.94 2.89 -7.42
C THR A 118 4.19 1.41 -7.70
N LYS A 119 3.13 0.60 -7.80
CA LYS A 119 3.23 -0.81 -8.22
C LYS A 119 3.79 -0.95 -9.64
N ASP A 120 3.28 -0.17 -10.60
CA ASP A 120 3.78 -0.18 -11.98
C ASP A 120 5.25 0.25 -12.05
N ASN A 121 5.65 1.26 -11.28
CA ASN A 121 7.04 1.70 -11.18
C ASN A 121 7.95 0.70 -10.44
N SER A 122 7.38 -0.24 -9.69
CA SER A 122 8.13 -1.29 -9.01
C SER A 122 8.50 -2.45 -9.93
N ILE A 123 7.94 -2.50 -11.14
CA ILE A 123 8.21 -3.53 -12.13
C ILE A 123 8.99 -2.93 -13.30
N ILE A 124 10.23 -3.39 -13.47
CA ILE A 124 11.06 -3.05 -14.63
C ILE A 124 10.92 -4.15 -15.67
N ASN A 125 10.48 -3.80 -16.87
CA ASN A 125 10.38 -4.71 -18.01
C ASN A 125 11.39 -4.31 -19.11
N ILE A 126 12.31 -5.22 -19.45
CA ILE A 126 13.29 -5.02 -20.51
C ILE A 126 13.32 -6.28 -21.39
N GLY A 127 12.62 -6.23 -22.51
CA GLY A 127 12.47 -7.40 -23.38
C GLY A 127 11.79 -8.56 -22.63
N SER A 128 12.51 -9.68 -22.48
CA SER A 128 12.03 -10.86 -21.74
C SER A 128 12.36 -10.84 -20.24
N LEU A 129 13.10 -9.83 -19.79
CA LEU A 129 13.48 -9.65 -18.39
C LEU A 129 12.40 -8.82 -17.66
N GLN A 130 11.92 -9.34 -16.54
CA GLN A 130 11.01 -8.65 -15.63
C GLN A 130 11.63 -8.64 -14.23
N ILE A 131 11.73 -7.47 -13.62
CA ILE A 131 12.25 -7.28 -12.26
C ILE A 131 11.15 -6.67 -11.42
N ASN A 132 10.70 -7.36 -10.40
CA ASN A 132 9.81 -6.84 -9.38
C ASN A 132 10.63 -6.34 -8.20
N ILE A 133 10.78 -5.01 -8.09
CA ILE A 133 11.59 -4.38 -7.04
C ILE A 133 10.99 -4.61 -5.65
N SER A 134 9.67 -4.59 -5.54
CA SER A 134 8.96 -4.74 -4.25
C SER A 134 9.12 -6.15 -3.66
N ASN A 135 9.16 -7.17 -4.51
CA ASN A 135 9.22 -8.56 -4.08
C ASN A 135 10.64 -9.17 -4.21
N PHE A 136 11.63 -8.37 -4.65
CA PHE A 136 12.99 -8.87 -4.96
C PHE A 136 13.01 -10.05 -5.94
N GLU A 137 12.06 -10.08 -6.86
CA GLU A 137 11.88 -11.17 -7.82
C GLU A 137 12.39 -10.78 -9.20
N VAL A 138 13.10 -11.71 -9.85
CA VAL A 138 13.57 -11.55 -11.24
C VAL A 138 13.09 -12.71 -12.08
N LEU A 139 12.41 -12.39 -13.19
CA LEU A 139 11.94 -13.36 -14.16
C LEU A 139 12.62 -13.13 -15.50
N LEU A 140 13.14 -14.20 -16.11
CA LEU A 140 13.59 -14.19 -17.50
C LEU A 140 12.75 -15.18 -18.30
N ASN A 141 12.09 -14.73 -19.37
CA ASN A 141 11.12 -15.56 -20.12
C ASN A 141 10.05 -16.20 -19.21
N LYS A 142 9.56 -15.46 -18.19
CA LYS A 142 8.61 -15.91 -17.16
C LYS A 142 9.15 -17.00 -16.22
N THR A 143 10.44 -17.30 -16.27
CA THR A 143 11.10 -18.27 -15.37
C THR A 143 11.86 -17.52 -14.28
N PRO A 144 11.65 -17.82 -12.99
CA PRO A 144 12.37 -17.18 -11.90
C PRO A 144 13.88 -17.41 -11.97
N ILE A 145 14.65 -16.34 -11.73
CA ILE A 145 16.10 -16.41 -11.62
C ILE A 145 16.50 -16.07 -10.18
N THR A 146 17.32 -16.93 -9.58
CA THR A 146 17.89 -16.64 -8.28
C THR A 146 19.19 -15.86 -8.43
N LEU A 147 19.25 -14.67 -7.86
CA LEU A 147 20.43 -13.81 -7.80
C LEU A 147 20.87 -13.62 -6.35
N ARG A 148 22.18 -13.47 -6.15
CA ARG A 148 22.70 -13.00 -4.86
C ARG A 148 22.35 -11.52 -4.67
N PHE A 149 22.28 -11.05 -3.44
CA PHE A 149 21.85 -9.69 -3.14
C PHE A 149 22.59 -8.61 -3.96
N LYS A 150 23.93 -8.68 -4.06
CA LYS A 150 24.72 -7.72 -4.84
C LYS A 150 24.54 -7.86 -6.36
N GLU A 151 24.27 -9.06 -6.85
CA GLU A 151 23.92 -9.28 -8.27
C GLU A 151 22.56 -8.66 -8.59
N TYR A 152 21.60 -8.82 -7.68
CA TYR A 152 20.30 -8.21 -7.80
C TYR A 152 20.38 -6.67 -7.77
N GLU A 153 21.08 -6.07 -6.79
CA GLU A 153 21.28 -4.61 -6.73
C GLU A 153 21.93 -4.06 -8.00
N LEU A 154 22.94 -4.75 -8.54
CA LEU A 154 23.60 -4.37 -9.77
C LEU A 154 22.64 -4.41 -10.96
N LEU A 155 21.85 -5.48 -11.08
CA LEU A 155 20.85 -5.63 -12.13
C LEU A 155 19.81 -4.55 -12.08
N VAL A 156 19.24 -4.27 -10.89
CA VAL A 156 18.25 -3.18 -10.69
C VAL A 156 18.85 -1.83 -11.06
N LEU A 157 20.07 -1.52 -10.62
CA LEU A 157 20.73 -0.25 -10.94
C LEU A 157 20.86 -0.03 -12.45
N MET A 158 21.28 -1.07 -13.18
CA MET A 158 21.45 -0.99 -14.63
C MET A 158 20.10 -0.93 -15.36
N ALA A 159 19.16 -1.75 -14.94
CA ALA A 159 17.82 -1.84 -15.52
C ALA A 159 16.99 -0.55 -15.31
N SER A 160 17.17 0.12 -14.17
CA SER A 160 16.50 1.40 -13.87
C SER A 160 17.03 2.58 -14.68
N SER A 161 18.12 2.40 -15.41
CA SER A 161 18.76 3.48 -16.19
C SER A 161 19.19 2.98 -17.58
N PRO A 162 18.24 2.58 -18.45
CA PRO A 162 18.57 2.07 -19.78
C PRO A 162 19.32 3.12 -20.61
N GLY A 163 20.35 2.67 -21.32
CA GLY A 163 21.21 3.54 -22.14
C GLY A 163 22.27 4.33 -21.37
N LYS A 164 22.29 4.27 -20.04
CA LYS A 164 23.35 4.91 -19.23
C LYS A 164 24.58 4.03 -19.13
N VAL A 165 25.75 4.62 -19.38
CA VAL A 165 27.04 3.94 -19.19
C VAL A 165 27.51 4.15 -17.74
N PHE A 166 27.84 3.04 -17.07
CA PHE A 166 28.40 3.05 -15.73
C PHE A 166 29.88 2.66 -15.78
N SER A 167 30.75 3.51 -15.22
CA SER A 167 32.16 3.12 -15.03
C SER A 167 32.29 2.12 -13.89
N ARG A 168 33.36 1.31 -13.89
CA ARG A 168 33.64 0.36 -12.82
C ARG A 168 33.66 1.03 -11.43
N ASN A 169 34.27 2.19 -11.32
CA ASN A 169 34.37 2.92 -10.05
C ASN A 169 32.98 3.37 -9.56
N MET A 170 32.11 3.83 -10.48
CA MET A 170 30.74 4.18 -10.13
C MET A 170 29.95 2.96 -9.61
N LEU A 171 30.10 1.80 -10.22
CA LEU A 171 29.45 0.58 -9.78
C LEU A 171 29.95 0.14 -8.41
N LEU A 172 31.29 0.13 -8.21
CA LEU A 172 31.90 -0.23 -6.93
C LEU A 172 31.44 0.70 -5.80
N LYS A 173 31.41 2.00 -6.06
CA LYS A 173 30.92 2.98 -5.07
C LYS A 173 29.42 2.77 -4.74
N LYS A 174 28.57 2.61 -5.76
CA LYS A 174 27.12 2.51 -5.55
C LYS A 174 26.66 1.21 -4.92
N ILE A 175 27.27 0.08 -5.30
CA ILE A 175 26.81 -1.26 -4.90
C ILE A 175 27.59 -1.80 -3.69
N TRP A 176 28.89 -1.49 -3.60
CA TRP A 176 29.74 -2.02 -2.53
C TRP A 176 30.21 -0.95 -1.53
N GLY A 177 29.95 0.35 -1.80
CA GLY A 177 30.32 1.43 -0.89
C GLY A 177 31.83 1.72 -0.86
N TYR A 178 32.60 1.26 -1.85
CA TYR A 178 34.03 1.55 -1.89
C TYR A 178 34.26 2.99 -2.39
N ASP A 179 34.86 3.83 -1.56
CA ASP A 179 35.47 5.10 -1.94
C ASP A 179 36.97 4.85 -2.19
N TYR A 180 37.38 5.06 -3.44
CA TYR A 180 38.80 5.06 -3.84
C TYR A 180 39.28 6.50 -3.98
#